data_b909e6e66e2cb8432a2192cc6d48eb65
#
_entry.id   b909e6e66e2cb8432a2192cc6d48eb65
#
_cell.length_a   1.000
_cell.length_b   1.000
_cell.length_c   1.000
_cell.angle_alpha   90.00
_cell.angle_beta   90.00
_cell.angle_gamma   90.00
#
_symmetry.space_group_name_H-M   'P 1'
#
loop_
_entity.id
_entity.type
_entity.pdbx_description
1 polymer ?
#
loop_
_entity_poly.entity_id
_entity_poly.type
_entity_poly.pdbx_seq_one_letter_code
_entity_poly.pdbx_strand_id
1 'polypeptide(L)'
;MSRVFSVTLILFILSFSVSASDDPVDVRHEMMEGVLDGAKAIGDMLKEKREFDAAVAMDALLVWQKASKEFGDLFPEGSYTGGEDKAKETVWTDREGFNKLLADFAREVDAAVAAEPQDLEALNAAAGPIFKVCKKCHEGYRIEGD
;
A
#
# COMPACT_ATOMS: atom_id res chain seq x y z
N MET A 1 32.89 -60.59 26.76
CA MET A 1 32.42 -60.07 25.46
C MET A 1 31.62 -58.81 25.72
N SER A 2 32.28 -57.65 25.64
CA SER A 2 31.67 -56.33 25.95
C SER A 2 31.27 -55.67 24.62
N ARG A 3 29.95 -55.46 24.44
CA ARG A 3 29.44 -54.75 23.24
C ARG A 3 29.28 -53.27 23.60
N VAL A 4 30.18 -52.45 23.05
CA VAL A 4 30.07 -50.99 23.13
C VAL A 4 29.07 -50.52 22.05
N PHE A 5 27.92 -49.99 22.49
CA PHE A 5 26.96 -49.34 21.62
C PHE A 5 27.41 -47.89 21.42
N SER A 6 27.89 -47.57 20.21
CA SER A 6 28.16 -46.21 19.81
C SER A 6 26.85 -45.52 19.47
N VAL A 7 26.44 -44.55 20.27
CA VAL A 7 25.28 -43.68 20.00
C VAL A 7 25.80 -42.53 19.16
N THR A 8 25.48 -42.53 17.86
CA THR A 8 25.77 -41.41 16.96
C THR A 8 24.71 -40.32 17.17
N LEU A 9 25.07 -39.23 17.82
CA LEU A 9 24.23 -38.03 17.97
C LEU A 9 24.20 -37.27 16.66
N ILE A 10 23.08 -37.38 15.92
CA ILE A 10 22.85 -36.57 14.71
C ILE A 10 22.38 -35.20 15.16
N LEU A 11 23.26 -34.20 15.01
CA LEU A 11 22.95 -32.79 15.26
C LEU A 11 22.13 -32.26 14.08
N PHE A 12 20.82 -32.10 14.28
CA PHE A 12 19.95 -31.48 13.28
C PHE A 12 20.16 -29.96 13.33
N ILE A 13 20.95 -29.43 12.42
CA ILE A 13 21.11 -27.97 12.25
C ILE A 13 19.84 -27.45 11.55
N LEU A 14 18.93 -26.86 12.34
CA LEU A 14 17.83 -26.06 11.78
C LEU A 14 18.46 -24.80 11.14
N SER A 15 18.58 -24.84 9.82
CA SER A 15 18.87 -23.63 9.05
C SER A 15 17.64 -22.71 9.12
N PHE A 16 17.67 -21.71 9.97
CA PHE A 16 16.74 -20.58 9.90
C PHE A 16 17.08 -19.83 8.62
N SER A 17 16.26 -20.01 7.60
CA SER A 17 16.24 -19.10 6.46
C SER A 17 15.77 -17.75 6.99
N VAL A 18 16.68 -16.80 7.16
CA VAL A 18 16.35 -15.39 7.31
C VAL A 18 15.73 -15.01 5.96
N SER A 19 14.42 -14.80 5.91
CA SER A 19 13.80 -14.09 4.79
C SER A 19 14.52 -12.76 4.68
N ALA A 20 15.07 -12.47 3.50
CA ALA A 20 15.50 -11.12 3.18
C ALA A 20 14.30 -10.22 3.48
N SER A 21 14.50 -9.19 4.31
CA SER A 21 13.50 -8.14 4.48
C SER A 21 13.33 -7.51 3.11
N ASP A 22 12.11 -7.54 2.58
CA ASP A 22 11.81 -6.90 1.31
C ASP A 22 12.26 -5.43 1.37
N ASP A 23 12.91 -4.95 0.30
CA ASP A 23 13.37 -3.57 0.23
C ASP A 23 12.13 -2.64 0.38
N PRO A 24 12.15 -1.67 1.30
CA PRO A 24 11.02 -0.75 1.45
C PRO A 24 10.62 -0.05 0.15
N VAL A 25 11.54 0.12 -0.79
CA VAL A 25 11.28 0.70 -2.12
C VAL A 25 10.42 -0.24 -2.95
N ASP A 26 10.77 -1.52 -3.01
CA ASP A 26 10.00 -2.52 -3.76
C ASP A 26 8.60 -2.69 -3.16
N VAL A 27 8.51 -2.75 -1.83
CA VAL A 27 7.21 -2.84 -1.13
C VAL A 27 6.33 -1.62 -1.39
N ARG A 28 6.92 -0.39 -1.44
CA ARG A 28 6.19 0.83 -1.82
C ARG A 28 5.62 0.74 -3.23
N HIS A 29 6.41 0.27 -4.18
CA HIS A 29 5.98 0.11 -5.58
C HIS A 29 4.84 -0.90 -5.68
N GLU A 30 5.00 -2.09 -5.14
CA GLU A 30 3.98 -3.14 -5.16
C GLU A 30 2.66 -2.66 -4.51
N MET A 31 2.76 -2.00 -3.36
CA MET A 31 1.58 -1.46 -2.69
C MET A 31 0.86 -0.41 -3.55
N MET A 32 1.60 0.51 -4.19
CA MET A 32 1.01 1.53 -5.06
C MET A 32 0.49 0.97 -6.38
N GLU A 33 1.02 -0.13 -6.89
CA GLU A 33 0.43 -0.87 -8.02
C GLU A 33 -0.94 -1.42 -7.66
N GLY A 34 -1.08 -2.06 -6.50
CA GLY A 34 -2.38 -2.51 -6.00
C GLY A 34 -3.40 -1.35 -5.82
N VAL A 35 -2.94 -0.22 -5.29
CA VAL A 35 -3.76 0.99 -5.17
C VAL A 35 -4.19 1.51 -6.55
N LEU A 36 -3.28 1.52 -7.54
CA LEU A 36 -3.57 1.93 -8.91
C LEU A 36 -4.58 1.02 -9.60
N ASP A 37 -4.50 -0.28 -9.41
CA ASP A 37 -5.45 -1.23 -9.99
C ASP A 37 -6.86 -1.04 -9.41
N GLY A 38 -6.97 -0.79 -8.10
CA GLY A 38 -8.22 -0.37 -7.49
C GLY A 38 -8.76 0.96 -8.07
N ALA A 39 -7.86 1.94 -8.29
CA ALA A 39 -8.24 3.23 -8.88
C ALA A 39 -8.72 3.09 -10.34
N LYS A 40 -8.11 2.19 -11.12
CA LYS A 40 -8.59 1.86 -12.48
C LYS A 40 -9.96 1.20 -12.43
N ALA A 41 -10.15 0.21 -11.56
CA ALA A 41 -11.42 -0.50 -11.42
C ALA A 41 -12.57 0.46 -11.06
N ILE A 42 -12.39 1.30 -10.04
CA ILE A 42 -13.38 2.31 -9.62
C ILE A 42 -13.55 3.37 -10.72
N GLY A 43 -12.46 3.87 -11.29
CA GLY A 43 -12.49 4.88 -12.34
C GLY A 43 -13.21 4.42 -13.62
N ASP A 44 -13.10 3.14 -13.98
CA ASP A 44 -13.79 2.57 -15.15
C ASP A 44 -15.28 2.39 -14.87
N MET A 45 -15.70 2.06 -13.65
CA MET A 45 -17.11 2.08 -13.25
C MET A 45 -17.68 3.50 -13.31
N LEU A 46 -17.01 4.48 -12.70
CA LEU A 46 -17.45 5.89 -12.68
C LEU A 46 -17.50 6.55 -14.06
N LYS A 47 -16.72 6.06 -15.02
CA LYS A 47 -16.74 6.51 -16.43
C LYS A 47 -17.63 5.66 -17.33
N GLU A 48 -18.40 4.75 -16.73
CA GLU A 48 -19.31 3.82 -17.43
C GLU A 48 -18.60 2.97 -18.50
N LYS A 49 -17.30 2.71 -18.33
CA LYS A 49 -16.52 1.81 -19.20
C LYS A 49 -16.72 0.34 -18.79
N ARG A 50 -17.20 0.10 -17.61
CA ARG A 50 -17.64 -1.18 -17.08
C ARG A 50 -18.89 -0.98 -16.22
N GLU A 51 -19.70 -2.02 -16.11
CA GLU A 51 -20.85 -2.01 -15.21
C GLU A 51 -20.42 -1.89 -13.76
N PHE A 52 -21.30 -1.28 -12.94
CA PHE A 52 -21.07 -1.21 -11.50
C PHE A 52 -21.11 -2.61 -10.89
N ASP A 53 -20.14 -2.88 -10.05
CA ASP A 53 -20.00 -4.11 -9.26
C ASP A 53 -19.57 -3.74 -7.83
N ALA A 54 -20.51 -3.92 -6.89
CA ALA A 54 -20.30 -3.54 -5.50
C ALA A 54 -19.15 -4.35 -4.85
N ALA A 55 -18.98 -5.63 -5.24
CA ALA A 55 -17.90 -6.46 -4.69
C ALA A 55 -16.54 -5.94 -5.17
N VAL A 56 -16.39 -5.66 -6.46
CA VAL A 56 -15.15 -5.09 -7.02
C VAL A 56 -14.85 -3.71 -6.44
N ALA A 57 -15.89 -2.87 -6.22
CA ALA A 57 -15.69 -1.58 -5.58
C ALA A 57 -15.21 -1.72 -4.14
N MET A 58 -15.80 -2.64 -3.37
CA MET A 58 -15.40 -2.90 -2.00
C MET A 58 -14.01 -3.49 -1.91
N ASP A 59 -13.64 -4.44 -2.76
CA ASP A 59 -12.28 -5.02 -2.82
C ASP A 59 -11.23 -3.92 -3.04
N ALA A 60 -11.48 -3.00 -3.98
CA ALA A 60 -10.60 -1.86 -4.22
C ALA A 60 -10.47 -0.94 -2.99
N LEU A 61 -11.59 -0.63 -2.32
CA LEU A 61 -11.58 0.17 -1.10
C LEU A 61 -10.82 -0.51 0.04
N LEU A 62 -10.92 -1.83 0.19
CA LEU A 62 -10.17 -2.59 1.20
C LEU A 62 -8.66 -2.62 0.91
N VAL A 63 -8.24 -2.71 -0.37
CA VAL A 63 -6.83 -2.55 -0.76
C VAL A 63 -6.33 -1.17 -0.37
N TRP A 64 -7.10 -0.11 -0.63
CA TRP A 64 -6.75 1.25 -0.23
C TRP A 64 -6.69 1.41 1.30
N GLN A 65 -7.59 0.74 2.03
CA GLN A 65 -7.59 0.77 3.49
C GLN A 65 -6.32 0.14 4.07
N LYS A 66 -5.87 -1.00 3.52
CA LYS A 66 -4.60 -1.60 3.90
C LYS A 66 -3.45 -0.65 3.62
N ALA A 67 -3.36 -0.11 2.40
CA ALA A 67 -2.31 0.82 2.01
C ALA A 67 -2.30 2.06 2.91
N SER A 68 -3.45 2.62 3.27
CA SER A 68 -3.54 3.81 4.12
C SER A 68 -2.95 3.61 5.53
N LYS A 69 -2.92 2.38 6.01
CA LYS A 69 -2.39 2.02 7.34
C LYS A 69 -0.90 1.68 7.33
N GLU A 70 -0.41 1.12 6.24
CA GLU A 70 0.94 0.53 6.17
C GLU A 70 1.94 1.41 5.39
N PHE A 71 1.48 2.21 4.44
CA PHE A 71 2.35 2.93 3.50
C PHE A 71 3.32 3.91 4.17
N GLY A 72 2.91 4.54 5.26
CA GLY A 72 3.74 5.51 5.99
C GLY A 72 5.02 4.91 6.58
N ASP A 73 4.98 3.64 6.99
CA ASP A 73 6.09 2.92 7.61
C ASP A 73 7.18 2.52 6.59
N LEU A 74 6.84 2.59 5.31
CA LEU A 74 7.76 2.27 4.22
C LEU A 74 8.76 3.38 3.88
N PHE A 75 8.78 4.49 4.64
CA PHE A 75 9.70 5.62 4.47
C PHE A 75 10.55 5.84 5.73
N PRO A 76 11.39 4.88 6.13
CA PRO A 76 12.27 5.06 7.27
C PRO A 76 13.27 6.21 7.03
N GLU A 77 13.79 6.79 8.12
CA GLU A 77 14.80 7.84 8.03
C GLU A 77 16.04 7.33 7.28
N GLY A 78 16.57 8.14 6.38
CA GLY A 78 17.74 7.79 5.57
C GLY A 78 17.45 6.89 4.37
N SER A 79 16.20 6.52 4.07
CA SER A 79 15.85 5.68 2.92
C SER A 79 15.55 6.49 1.63
N TYR A 80 15.96 7.74 1.57
CA TYR A 80 15.85 8.54 0.34
C TYR A 80 16.86 8.07 -0.71
N THR A 81 16.39 7.73 -1.90
CA THR A 81 17.18 7.13 -2.99
C THR A 81 17.64 8.16 -4.04
N GLY A 82 17.55 9.45 -3.75
CA GLY A 82 17.80 10.49 -4.76
C GLY A 82 16.65 10.66 -5.77
N GLY A 83 15.48 10.05 -5.49
CA GLY A 83 14.31 10.09 -6.34
C GLY A 83 14.22 8.97 -7.38
N GLU A 84 15.14 7.99 -7.35
CA GLU A 84 15.10 6.82 -8.25
C GLU A 84 13.79 6.03 -8.11
N ASP A 85 13.24 5.97 -6.89
CA ASP A 85 11.96 5.33 -6.57
C ASP A 85 10.73 6.24 -6.73
N LYS A 86 10.91 7.37 -7.40
CA LYS A 86 9.88 8.41 -7.59
C LYS A 86 9.41 9.12 -6.32
N ALA A 87 9.98 8.84 -5.14
CA ALA A 87 9.71 9.64 -3.95
C ALA A 87 10.53 10.93 -3.97
N LYS A 88 9.87 12.08 -3.72
CA LYS A 88 10.58 13.35 -3.53
C LYS A 88 11.22 13.39 -2.14
N GLU A 89 12.32 14.13 -2.01
CA GLU A 89 12.97 14.40 -0.73
C GLU A 89 12.00 15.01 0.30
N THR A 90 10.95 15.68 -0.15
CA THR A 90 9.91 16.26 0.70
C THR A 90 9.20 15.25 1.59
N VAL A 91 9.18 13.95 1.25
CA VAL A 91 8.67 12.89 2.14
C VAL A 91 9.39 12.90 3.49
N TRP A 92 10.70 13.21 3.51
CA TRP A 92 11.53 13.23 4.72
C TRP A 92 11.70 14.62 5.29
N THR A 93 11.80 15.66 4.45
CA THR A 93 12.04 17.05 4.89
C THR A 93 10.76 17.78 5.33
N ASP A 94 9.58 17.36 4.81
CA ASP A 94 8.25 17.81 5.25
C ASP A 94 7.43 16.64 5.78
N ARG A 95 7.97 15.95 6.78
CA ARG A 95 7.36 14.75 7.35
C ARG A 95 5.98 15.01 7.95
N GLU A 96 5.77 16.18 8.51
CA GLU A 96 4.46 16.56 9.08
C GLU A 96 3.39 16.66 8.00
N GLY A 97 3.67 17.35 6.90
CA GLY A 97 2.77 17.46 5.75
C GLY A 97 2.48 16.11 5.10
N PHE A 98 3.51 15.26 4.95
CA PHE A 98 3.36 13.91 4.45
C PHE A 98 2.44 13.07 5.35
N ASN A 99 2.69 13.02 6.65
CA ASN A 99 1.88 12.28 7.61
C ASN A 99 0.43 12.80 7.68
N LYS A 100 0.24 14.11 7.52
CA LYS A 100 -1.11 14.70 7.45
C LYS A 100 -1.89 14.15 6.24
N LEU A 101 -1.27 14.05 5.06
CA LEU A 101 -1.94 13.49 3.89
C LEU A 101 -2.21 11.99 4.02
N LEU A 102 -1.32 11.24 4.68
CA LEU A 102 -1.60 9.84 5.01
C LEU A 102 -2.81 9.71 5.95
N ALA A 103 -2.91 10.56 6.97
CA ALA A 103 -4.06 10.57 7.86
C ALA A 103 -5.36 11.00 7.14
N ASP A 104 -5.29 11.98 6.24
CA ASP A 104 -6.42 12.37 5.38
C ASP A 104 -6.84 11.19 4.47
N PHE A 105 -5.88 10.48 3.87
CA PHE A 105 -6.16 9.30 3.05
C PHE A 105 -6.85 8.21 3.87
N ALA A 106 -6.32 7.86 5.03
CA ALA A 106 -6.91 6.84 5.90
C ALA A 106 -8.35 7.21 6.30
N ARG A 107 -8.60 8.47 6.68
CA ARG A 107 -9.94 8.95 7.06
C ARG A 107 -10.95 8.82 5.92
N GLU A 108 -10.58 9.25 4.70
CA GLU A 108 -11.49 9.20 3.56
C GLU A 108 -11.77 7.75 3.11
N VAL A 109 -10.74 6.89 3.16
CA VAL A 109 -10.90 5.47 2.83
C VAL A 109 -11.76 4.75 3.87
N ASP A 110 -11.52 4.98 5.17
CA ASP A 110 -12.34 4.38 6.23
C ASP A 110 -13.82 4.80 6.10
N ALA A 111 -14.07 6.07 5.75
CA ALA A 111 -15.42 6.55 5.50
C ALA A 111 -16.05 5.88 4.27
N ALA A 112 -15.28 5.68 3.19
CA ALA A 112 -15.78 5.02 1.99
C ALA A 112 -16.08 3.53 2.21
N VAL A 113 -15.23 2.83 2.97
CA VAL A 113 -15.46 1.42 3.36
C VAL A 113 -16.72 1.32 4.22
N ALA A 114 -16.92 2.22 5.19
CA ALA A 114 -18.09 2.23 6.06
C ALA A 114 -19.37 2.60 5.32
N ALA A 115 -19.28 3.31 4.21
CA ALA A 115 -20.44 3.69 3.38
C ALA A 115 -20.98 2.52 2.53
N GLU A 116 -20.20 1.47 2.30
CA GLU A 116 -20.58 0.28 1.52
C GLU A 116 -21.35 0.64 0.22
N PRO A 117 -20.76 1.39 -0.73
CA PRO A 117 -21.49 1.94 -1.88
C PRO A 117 -22.16 0.85 -2.70
N GLN A 118 -23.47 1.00 -2.97
CA GLN A 118 -24.29 0.01 -3.67
C GLN A 118 -24.69 0.45 -5.09
N ASP A 119 -24.28 1.64 -5.53
CA ASP A 119 -24.51 2.17 -6.87
C ASP A 119 -23.41 3.19 -7.26
N LEU A 120 -23.46 3.66 -8.51
CA LEU A 120 -22.47 4.61 -9.04
C LEU A 120 -22.49 5.97 -8.35
N GLU A 121 -23.64 6.44 -7.91
CA GLU A 121 -23.76 7.73 -7.21
C GLU A 121 -23.08 7.65 -5.84
N ALA A 122 -23.38 6.61 -5.08
CA ALA A 122 -22.75 6.33 -3.79
C ALA A 122 -21.24 6.09 -3.94
N LEU A 123 -20.81 5.33 -4.98
CA LEU A 123 -19.40 5.10 -5.26
C LEU A 123 -18.68 6.40 -5.60
N ASN A 124 -19.26 7.27 -6.42
CA ASN A 124 -18.69 8.57 -6.75
C ASN A 124 -18.55 9.47 -5.53
N ALA A 125 -19.57 9.49 -4.67
CA ALA A 125 -19.52 10.25 -3.43
C ALA A 125 -18.43 9.74 -2.48
N ALA A 126 -18.25 8.42 -2.36
CA ALA A 126 -17.27 7.79 -1.51
C ALA A 126 -15.84 7.93 -2.04
N ALA A 127 -15.59 7.67 -3.33
CA ALA A 127 -14.25 7.66 -3.92
C ALA A 127 -13.72 9.05 -4.28
N GLY A 128 -14.60 10.01 -4.57
CA GLY A 128 -14.19 11.36 -4.98
C GLY A 128 -13.25 12.08 -4.01
N PRO A 129 -13.50 12.10 -2.70
CA PRO A 129 -12.59 12.64 -1.70
C PRO A 129 -11.23 11.94 -1.70
N ILE A 130 -11.20 10.61 -1.85
CA ILE A 130 -9.96 9.81 -1.89
C ILE A 130 -9.09 10.21 -3.07
N PHE A 131 -9.65 10.31 -4.27
CA PHE A 131 -8.91 10.77 -5.46
C PHE A 131 -8.30 12.16 -5.30
N LYS A 132 -8.98 13.07 -4.57
CA LYS A 132 -8.42 14.39 -4.27
C LYS A 132 -7.19 14.31 -3.36
N VAL A 133 -7.19 13.41 -2.38
CA VAL A 133 -6.02 13.18 -1.51
C VAL A 133 -4.89 12.55 -2.31
N CYS A 134 -5.17 11.53 -3.15
CA CYS A 134 -4.17 10.91 -4.03
C CYS A 134 -3.46 11.97 -4.89
N LYS A 135 -4.22 12.86 -5.52
CA LYS A 135 -3.67 13.94 -6.34
C LYS A 135 -2.75 14.85 -5.52
N LYS A 136 -3.19 15.35 -4.37
CA LYS A 136 -2.40 16.24 -3.51
C LYS A 136 -1.11 15.58 -3.02
N CYS A 137 -1.18 14.28 -2.64
CA CYS A 137 -0.01 13.54 -2.21
C CYS A 137 1.00 13.41 -3.34
N HIS A 138 0.58 13.03 -4.53
CA HIS A 138 1.46 12.89 -5.69
C HIS A 138 2.08 14.24 -6.13
N GLU A 139 1.33 15.32 -6.10
CA GLU A 139 1.86 16.67 -6.41
C GLU A 139 2.96 17.08 -5.42
N GLY A 140 2.80 16.80 -4.14
CA GLY A 140 3.74 17.21 -3.08
C GLY A 140 4.95 16.28 -2.92
N TYR A 141 4.74 14.96 -3.04
CA TYR A 141 5.67 13.94 -2.54
C TYR A 141 6.11 12.90 -3.56
N ARG A 142 5.58 12.93 -4.80
CA ARG A 142 5.97 12.03 -5.88
C ARG A 142 6.59 12.81 -7.04
N ILE A 143 7.73 12.33 -7.56
CA ILE A 143 8.32 12.82 -8.81
C ILE A 143 7.41 12.36 -9.96
N GLU A 144 6.91 13.32 -10.74
CA GLU A 144 6.15 13.00 -11.94
C GLU A 144 7.07 12.28 -12.93
N GLY A 145 6.62 11.13 -13.43
CA GLY A 145 7.30 10.45 -14.52
C GLY A 145 6.89 11.09 -15.87
N ASP A 146 7.83 11.15 -16.77
CA ASP A 146 7.58 11.42 -18.19
C ASP A 146 6.65 10.35 -18.80
#